data_9107f7419d666d15cea04956d1bf244f
#
_entry.id   9107f7419d666d15cea04956d1bf244f
#
_cell.length_a   1.000
_cell.length_b   1.000
_cell.length_c   1.000
_cell.angle_alpha   90.00
_cell.angle_beta   90.00
_cell.angle_gamma   90.00
#
_symmetry.space_group_name_H-M   'P 1'
#
loop_
_entity.id
_entity.type
_entity.pdbx_description
1 polymer ?
#
loop_
_entity_poly.entity_id
_entity_poly.type
_entity_poly.pdbx_seq_one_letter_code
_entity_poly.pdbx_strand_id
1 'polypeptide(L)'
;MAEIKLEQKQEPGKLRIYIGAAPGVGKTYMMLNDAHRMLHQQAIDVVIGLVEPHGREETKSRIRDLEIVPLKVIPYRGVELQEMDVDAILKRHPNTAVVDELAHTNVPGSKNRKRYEDVLELLDAGINVMTAVNIQHIETLNDAVNRSANTVIRETVPDSFLKRADEVVNVDVTVNELRNRLRQGKIYAPEKVEQSLANFFRIGNLNLLRELALRTTAEQVSSREAAYRRTQGLEQAQTPEKVMVCLSTRPGTERLLRVGSRIAGRLSTNWFAVYVTRPDDDKGHGDPEAWHRLEEYQRMARDLGAQVVSLQDKNVSDALIRFAQQESISHVVFGQSARSRWDILLRGSVLNRFLAEVRDVTVQVVPMQKPTRRPA
;
A
#
# COMPACT_ATOMS: atom_id res chain seq x y z
N MET A 1 36.40 -33.21 -21.19
CA MET A 1 36.14 -32.02 -20.37
C MET A 1 34.80 -31.42 -20.80
N ALA A 2 33.77 -31.57 -19.98
CA ALA A 2 32.46 -31.01 -20.27
C ALA A 2 32.49 -29.55 -19.81
N GLU A 3 32.36 -28.62 -20.76
CA GLU A 3 32.14 -27.20 -20.45
C GLU A 3 30.79 -27.05 -19.77
N ILE A 4 30.80 -26.72 -18.47
CA ILE A 4 29.62 -26.26 -17.77
C ILE A 4 29.33 -24.85 -18.29
N LYS A 5 28.35 -24.75 -19.24
CA LYS A 5 27.74 -23.45 -19.56
C LYS A 5 27.07 -22.95 -18.29
N LEU A 6 27.69 -22.01 -17.61
CA LEU A 6 27.01 -21.16 -16.63
C LEU A 6 25.90 -20.43 -17.39
N GLU A 7 24.64 -20.84 -17.17
CA GLU A 7 23.47 -20.04 -17.54
C GLU A 7 23.61 -18.70 -16.84
N GLN A 8 23.93 -17.66 -17.58
CA GLN A 8 23.86 -16.30 -17.10
C GLN A 8 22.41 -16.02 -16.74
N LYS A 9 22.12 -15.98 -15.44
CA LYS A 9 20.82 -15.62 -14.91
C LYS A 9 20.54 -14.18 -15.38
N GLN A 10 19.67 -14.04 -16.37
CA GLN A 10 19.28 -12.74 -16.91
C GLN A 10 18.71 -11.90 -15.76
N GLU A 11 19.18 -10.65 -15.60
CA GLU A 11 18.62 -9.75 -14.62
C GLU A 11 17.13 -9.50 -14.92
N PRO A 12 16.25 -9.56 -13.92
CA PRO A 12 14.84 -9.28 -14.15
C PRO A 12 14.64 -7.86 -14.65
N GLY A 13 13.64 -7.67 -15.48
CA GLY A 13 13.25 -6.36 -15.99
C GLY A 13 12.78 -5.42 -14.86
N LYS A 14 12.86 -4.12 -15.12
CA LYS A 14 12.42 -3.07 -14.19
C LYS A 14 10.95 -2.74 -14.37
N LEU A 15 10.26 -2.54 -13.26
CA LEU A 15 8.83 -2.24 -13.21
C LEU A 15 8.57 -0.79 -12.83
N ARG A 16 7.93 -0.02 -13.73
CA ARG A 16 7.41 1.32 -13.46
C ARG A 16 5.89 1.30 -13.43
N ILE A 17 5.31 1.77 -12.32
CA ILE A 17 3.85 1.80 -12.11
C ILE A 17 3.35 3.24 -12.06
N TYR A 18 2.37 3.59 -12.89
CA TYR A 18 1.64 4.85 -12.84
C TYR A 18 0.38 4.68 -11.99
N ILE A 19 0.37 5.27 -10.80
CA ILE A 19 -0.76 5.22 -9.87
C ILE A 19 -1.59 6.48 -9.97
N GLY A 20 -2.91 6.37 -9.89
CA GLY A 20 -3.80 7.52 -9.80
C GLY A 20 -5.03 7.23 -8.95
N ALA A 21 -5.64 8.30 -8.44
CA ALA A 21 -6.81 8.23 -7.57
C ALA A 21 -8.03 7.59 -8.25
N ALA A 22 -8.22 7.81 -9.55
CA ALA A 22 -9.43 7.38 -10.27
C ALA A 22 -9.19 7.31 -11.79
N PRO A 23 -10.14 6.74 -12.56
CA PRO A 23 -10.16 6.88 -14.01
C PRO A 23 -10.19 8.36 -14.43
N GLY A 24 -9.47 8.71 -15.50
CA GLY A 24 -9.47 10.07 -16.05
C GLY A 24 -8.43 11.03 -15.47
N VAL A 25 -7.59 10.61 -14.49
CA VAL A 25 -6.48 11.45 -13.98
C VAL A 25 -5.36 11.63 -15.02
N GLY A 26 -5.24 10.74 -16.02
CA GLY A 26 -4.26 10.86 -17.11
C GLY A 26 -3.10 9.88 -17.05
N LYS A 27 -3.21 8.76 -16.33
CA LYS A 27 -2.16 7.73 -16.19
C LYS A 27 -1.65 7.22 -17.54
N THR A 28 -2.55 6.69 -18.37
CA THR A 28 -2.23 6.16 -19.69
C THR A 28 -1.62 7.22 -20.60
N TYR A 29 -2.13 8.47 -20.55
CA TYR A 29 -1.59 9.59 -21.28
C TYR A 29 -0.13 9.90 -20.87
N MET A 30 0.15 9.95 -19.58
CA MET A 30 1.50 10.20 -19.06
C MET A 30 2.45 9.05 -19.39
N MET A 31 2.00 7.81 -19.22
CA MET A 31 2.75 6.60 -19.56
C MET A 31 3.16 6.59 -21.06
N LEU A 32 2.25 6.93 -21.98
CA LEU A 32 2.54 7.02 -23.41
C LEU A 32 3.51 8.15 -23.72
N ASN A 33 3.41 9.32 -23.07
CA ASN A 33 4.38 10.39 -23.24
C ASN A 33 5.78 9.99 -22.79
N ASP A 34 5.89 9.26 -21.70
CA ASP A 34 7.17 8.74 -21.23
C ASP A 34 7.72 7.67 -22.17
N ALA A 35 6.87 6.80 -22.74
CA ALA A 35 7.24 5.83 -23.76
C ALA A 35 7.83 6.52 -25.01
N HIS A 36 7.19 7.60 -25.50
CA HIS A 36 7.73 8.40 -26.60
C HIS A 36 9.07 9.04 -26.27
N ARG A 37 9.22 9.56 -25.05
CA ARG A 37 10.49 10.13 -24.62
C ARG A 37 11.61 9.08 -24.60
N MET A 38 11.30 7.86 -24.13
CA MET A 38 12.25 6.75 -24.16
C MET A 38 12.63 6.36 -25.58
N LEU A 39 11.66 6.25 -26.50
CA LEU A 39 11.91 5.89 -27.88
C LEU A 39 12.73 6.96 -28.60
N HIS A 40 12.31 8.23 -28.58
CA HIS A 40 12.88 9.28 -29.41
C HIS A 40 14.08 10.00 -28.81
N GLN A 41 14.14 10.14 -27.49
CA GLN A 41 15.23 10.89 -26.84
C GLN A 41 16.33 9.98 -26.29
N GLN A 42 15.97 8.75 -25.92
CA GLN A 42 16.91 7.80 -25.31
C GLN A 42 17.24 6.61 -26.24
N ALA A 43 16.61 6.53 -27.42
CA ALA A 43 16.75 5.45 -28.39
C ALA A 43 16.49 4.05 -27.76
N ILE A 44 15.56 3.98 -26.80
CA ILE A 44 15.16 2.74 -26.15
C ILE A 44 14.06 2.09 -26.99
N ASP A 45 14.19 0.79 -27.26
CA ASP A 45 13.19 -0.03 -27.96
C ASP A 45 11.96 -0.24 -27.06
N VAL A 46 10.84 0.41 -27.42
CA VAL A 46 9.58 0.40 -26.66
C VAL A 46 8.45 -0.09 -27.54
N VAL A 47 7.67 -1.06 -27.02
CA VAL A 47 6.46 -1.54 -27.69
C VAL A 47 5.23 -1.35 -26.80
N ILE A 48 4.06 -1.25 -27.41
CA ILE A 48 2.78 -1.34 -26.74
C ILE A 48 2.33 -2.81 -26.75
N GLY A 49 2.30 -3.44 -25.57
CA GLY A 49 1.71 -4.76 -25.41
C GLY A 49 0.17 -4.67 -25.26
N LEU A 50 -0.29 -3.68 -24.47
CA LEU A 50 -1.71 -3.34 -24.37
C LEU A 50 -1.87 -1.88 -23.93
N VAL A 51 -2.74 -1.15 -24.60
CA VAL A 51 -3.25 0.15 -24.16
C VAL A 51 -4.72 0.25 -24.53
N GLU A 52 -5.55 0.61 -23.54
CA GLU A 52 -6.98 0.79 -23.73
C GLU A 52 -7.35 2.29 -23.68
N PRO A 53 -7.60 2.93 -24.82
CA PRO A 53 -7.94 4.35 -24.85
C PRO A 53 -9.34 4.66 -24.30
N HIS A 54 -10.23 3.68 -24.15
CA HIS A 54 -11.62 3.86 -23.72
C HIS A 54 -12.40 4.94 -24.49
N GLY A 55 -12.17 5.06 -25.79
CA GLY A 55 -12.80 6.07 -26.62
C GLY A 55 -12.29 7.51 -26.42
N ARG A 56 -11.18 7.69 -25.70
CA ARG A 56 -10.58 9.02 -25.45
C ARG A 56 -9.60 9.38 -26.55
N GLU A 57 -10.02 10.28 -27.44
CA GLU A 57 -9.20 10.72 -28.59
C GLU A 57 -7.84 11.32 -28.15
N GLU A 58 -7.80 12.04 -27.01
CA GLU A 58 -6.55 12.59 -26.46
C GLU A 58 -5.54 11.48 -26.11
N THR A 59 -5.99 10.34 -25.60
CA THR A 59 -5.13 9.19 -25.28
C THR A 59 -4.75 8.43 -26.54
N LYS A 60 -5.73 8.19 -27.42
CA LYS A 60 -5.52 7.50 -28.69
C LYS A 60 -4.48 8.24 -29.57
N SER A 61 -4.58 9.56 -29.63
CA SER A 61 -3.62 10.39 -30.36
C SER A 61 -2.18 10.32 -29.82
N ARG A 62 -1.97 9.73 -28.61
CA ARG A 62 -0.65 9.53 -28.03
C ARG A 62 -0.02 8.18 -28.37
N ILE A 63 -0.74 7.29 -29.02
CA ILE A 63 -0.13 6.04 -29.53
C ILE A 63 0.87 6.34 -30.62
N ARG A 64 0.53 7.25 -31.57
CA ARG A 64 1.41 7.72 -32.65
C ARG A 64 2.13 6.56 -33.37
N ASP A 65 3.47 6.64 -33.36
CA ASP A 65 4.42 5.75 -34.02
C ASP A 65 5.02 4.68 -33.09
N LEU A 66 4.49 4.53 -31.87
CA LEU A 66 4.87 3.40 -31.02
C LEU A 66 4.40 2.09 -31.65
N GLU A 67 5.30 1.13 -31.78
CA GLU A 67 4.98 -0.21 -32.26
C GLU A 67 3.95 -0.87 -31.35
N ILE A 68 2.88 -1.42 -31.93
CA ILE A 68 1.85 -2.17 -31.20
C ILE A 68 2.02 -3.65 -31.51
N VAL A 69 2.22 -4.47 -30.50
CA VAL A 69 2.17 -5.93 -30.63
C VAL A 69 0.70 -6.33 -30.83
N PRO A 70 0.36 -7.07 -31.90
CA PRO A 70 -1.01 -7.50 -32.13
C PRO A 70 -1.59 -8.29 -30.95
N LEU A 71 -2.85 -7.99 -30.62
CA LEU A 71 -3.56 -8.68 -29.53
C LEU A 71 -3.91 -10.12 -29.96
N LYS A 72 -3.93 -11.03 -29.00
CA LYS A 72 -4.37 -12.40 -29.18
C LYS A 72 -5.88 -12.49 -29.14
N VAL A 73 -6.47 -13.08 -30.16
CA VAL A 73 -7.92 -13.37 -30.21
C VAL A 73 -8.20 -14.67 -29.46
N ILE A 74 -9.09 -14.61 -28.47
CA ILE A 74 -9.50 -15.76 -27.66
C ILE A 74 -11.01 -15.98 -27.85
N PRO A 75 -11.43 -17.11 -28.43
CA PRO A 75 -12.86 -17.44 -28.53
C PRO A 75 -13.42 -17.80 -27.14
N TYR A 76 -14.45 -17.09 -26.72
CA TYR A 76 -15.11 -17.34 -25.44
C TYR A 76 -16.62 -17.19 -25.56
N ARG A 77 -17.36 -18.26 -25.24
CA ARG A 77 -18.86 -18.31 -25.27
C ARG A 77 -19.48 -17.78 -26.57
N GLY A 78 -18.87 -18.08 -27.72
CA GLY A 78 -19.38 -17.69 -29.03
C GLY A 78 -19.05 -16.27 -29.48
N VAL A 79 -18.22 -15.54 -28.72
CA VAL A 79 -17.66 -14.24 -29.09
C VAL A 79 -16.14 -14.31 -29.12
N GLU A 80 -15.52 -13.48 -29.94
CA GLU A 80 -14.08 -13.29 -29.99
C GLU A 80 -13.70 -12.12 -29.07
N LEU A 81 -12.84 -12.39 -28.08
CA LEU A 81 -12.31 -11.38 -27.18
C LEU A 81 -10.83 -11.19 -27.45
N GLN A 82 -10.32 -10.00 -27.19
CA GLN A 82 -8.92 -9.64 -27.41
C GLN A 82 -8.19 -9.51 -26.08
N GLU A 83 -7.01 -10.12 -25.98
CA GLU A 83 -6.12 -10.03 -24.84
C GLU A 83 -4.69 -9.73 -25.28
N MET A 84 -3.85 -9.26 -24.36
CA MET A 84 -2.43 -9.08 -24.61
C MET A 84 -1.78 -10.41 -25.01
N ASP A 85 -1.01 -10.40 -26.08
CA ASP A 85 -0.22 -11.56 -26.50
C ASP A 85 1.16 -11.56 -25.83
N VAL A 86 1.23 -12.18 -24.64
CA VAL A 86 2.48 -12.29 -23.85
C VAL A 86 3.55 -13.04 -24.64
N ASP A 87 3.19 -14.12 -25.35
CA ASP A 87 4.14 -14.93 -26.09
C ASP A 87 4.72 -14.15 -27.28
N ALA A 88 3.91 -13.31 -27.95
CA ALA A 88 4.39 -12.43 -29.00
C ALA A 88 5.35 -11.35 -28.48
N ILE A 89 5.08 -10.75 -27.30
CA ILE A 89 5.97 -9.77 -26.67
C ILE A 89 7.29 -10.44 -26.25
N LEU A 90 7.23 -11.62 -25.64
CA LEU A 90 8.41 -12.40 -25.27
C LEU A 90 9.27 -12.75 -26.51
N LYS A 91 8.64 -13.15 -27.61
CA LYS A 91 9.33 -13.45 -28.88
C LYS A 91 9.94 -12.20 -29.51
N ARG A 92 9.26 -11.06 -29.46
CA ARG A 92 9.74 -9.77 -29.97
C ARG A 92 10.91 -9.24 -29.14
N HIS A 93 10.90 -9.53 -27.84
CA HIS A 93 11.91 -9.18 -26.83
C HIS A 93 12.32 -7.70 -26.85
N PRO A 94 11.37 -6.76 -26.68
CA PRO A 94 11.69 -5.34 -26.62
C PRO A 94 12.47 -5.01 -25.32
N ASN A 95 13.12 -3.84 -25.29
CA ASN A 95 13.68 -3.35 -24.03
C ASN A 95 12.58 -3.04 -23.02
N THR A 96 11.47 -2.43 -23.47
CA THR A 96 10.37 -2.01 -22.61
C THR A 96 9.01 -2.29 -23.25
N ALA A 97 8.08 -2.84 -22.49
CA ALA A 97 6.69 -3.05 -22.87
C ALA A 97 5.76 -2.11 -22.08
N VAL A 98 4.81 -1.48 -22.78
CA VAL A 98 3.73 -0.68 -22.18
C VAL A 98 2.50 -1.56 -22.01
N VAL A 99 2.03 -1.73 -20.77
CA VAL A 99 0.90 -2.62 -20.42
C VAL A 99 -0.06 -1.85 -19.52
N ASP A 100 -1.20 -1.41 -20.05
CA ASP A 100 -2.25 -0.74 -19.29
C ASP A 100 -3.15 -1.73 -18.54
N GLU A 101 -4.03 -1.22 -17.69
CA GLU A 101 -5.05 -1.98 -16.95
C GLU A 101 -4.51 -3.16 -16.11
N LEU A 102 -3.51 -2.88 -15.27
CA LEU A 102 -2.81 -3.88 -14.45
C LEU A 102 -3.75 -4.79 -13.63
N ALA A 103 -4.90 -4.29 -13.17
CA ALA A 103 -5.83 -5.05 -12.33
C ALA A 103 -6.75 -6.00 -13.11
N HIS A 104 -6.72 -5.93 -14.43
CA HIS A 104 -7.61 -6.71 -15.30
C HIS A 104 -7.55 -8.22 -15.02
N THR A 105 -8.71 -8.86 -15.11
CA THR A 105 -8.82 -10.32 -15.09
C THR A 105 -8.93 -10.83 -16.50
N ASN A 106 -7.89 -11.50 -16.98
CA ASN A 106 -7.81 -12.00 -18.35
C ASN A 106 -8.96 -12.96 -18.69
N VAL A 107 -9.32 -13.01 -19.96
CA VAL A 107 -10.36 -13.90 -20.48
C VAL A 107 -10.02 -15.36 -20.15
N PRO A 108 -10.99 -16.19 -19.75
CA PRO A 108 -10.77 -17.62 -19.57
C PRO A 108 -10.23 -18.26 -20.84
N GLY A 109 -9.10 -18.97 -20.74
CA GLY A 109 -8.33 -19.50 -21.87
C GLY A 109 -7.04 -18.72 -22.17
N SER A 110 -6.84 -17.58 -21.50
CA SER A 110 -5.54 -16.90 -21.47
C SER A 110 -4.50 -17.71 -20.72
N LYS A 111 -3.21 -17.46 -21.01
CA LYS A 111 -2.08 -18.12 -20.34
C LYS A 111 -2.07 -17.89 -18.83
N ASN A 112 -2.22 -16.66 -18.43
CA ASN A 112 -2.30 -16.23 -17.04
C ASN A 112 -3.72 -15.77 -16.70
N ARG A 113 -4.10 -15.88 -15.43
CA ARG A 113 -5.45 -15.48 -14.99
C ARG A 113 -5.58 -13.97 -14.84
N LYS A 114 -4.49 -13.29 -14.50
CA LYS A 114 -4.45 -11.87 -14.18
C LYS A 114 -3.41 -11.14 -15.01
N ARG A 115 -3.69 -9.90 -15.38
CA ARG A 115 -2.77 -9.05 -16.12
C ARG A 115 -1.45 -8.80 -15.37
N TYR A 116 -1.49 -8.66 -14.04
CA TYR A 116 -0.26 -8.52 -13.27
C TYR A 116 0.63 -9.77 -13.33
N GLU A 117 0.07 -10.97 -13.56
CA GLU A 117 0.84 -12.21 -13.77
C GLU A 117 1.53 -12.20 -15.15
N ASP A 118 0.86 -11.65 -16.18
CA ASP A 118 1.49 -11.43 -17.49
C ASP A 118 2.69 -10.48 -17.35
N VAL A 119 2.52 -9.40 -16.59
CA VAL A 119 3.61 -8.44 -16.33
C VAL A 119 4.77 -9.11 -15.59
N LEU A 120 4.51 -9.98 -14.62
CA LEU A 120 5.56 -10.72 -13.90
C LEU A 120 6.36 -11.59 -14.86
N GLU A 121 5.71 -12.25 -15.81
CA GLU A 121 6.37 -13.10 -16.81
C GLU A 121 7.28 -12.28 -17.73
N LEU A 122 6.85 -11.10 -18.18
CA LEU A 122 7.68 -10.20 -18.97
C LEU A 122 8.92 -9.71 -18.20
N LEU A 123 8.73 -9.35 -16.91
CA LEU A 123 9.84 -8.94 -16.04
C LEU A 123 10.84 -10.05 -15.80
N ASP A 124 10.36 -11.30 -15.59
CA ASP A 124 11.23 -12.45 -15.37
C ASP A 124 12.03 -12.83 -16.63
N ALA A 125 11.55 -12.43 -17.81
CA ALA A 125 12.26 -12.52 -19.09
C ALA A 125 13.21 -11.34 -19.37
N GLY A 126 13.44 -10.42 -18.39
CA GLY A 126 14.34 -9.27 -18.53
C GLY A 126 13.74 -8.08 -19.29
N ILE A 127 12.45 -8.11 -19.64
CA ILE A 127 11.77 -7.01 -20.31
C ILE A 127 11.28 -5.99 -19.25
N ASN A 128 11.64 -4.72 -19.41
CA ASN A 128 11.11 -3.67 -18.55
C ASN A 128 9.62 -3.44 -18.85
N VAL A 129 8.84 -3.13 -17.81
CA VAL A 129 7.40 -2.89 -17.99
C VAL A 129 6.99 -1.55 -17.40
N MET A 130 6.23 -0.79 -18.19
CA MET A 130 5.48 0.39 -17.77
C MET A 130 4.00 0.03 -17.69
N THR A 131 3.38 0.20 -16.52
CA THR A 131 1.97 -0.18 -16.33
C THR A 131 1.20 0.87 -15.53
N ALA A 132 -0.14 0.82 -15.59
CA ALA A 132 -0.99 1.78 -14.90
C ALA A 132 -2.08 1.09 -14.04
N VAL A 133 -2.35 1.67 -12.87
CA VAL A 133 -3.36 1.17 -11.96
C VAL A 133 -4.06 2.30 -11.20
N ASN A 134 -5.36 2.17 -10.94
CA ASN A 134 -6.06 3.04 -10.00
C ASN A 134 -5.87 2.50 -8.58
N ILE A 135 -5.70 3.40 -7.63
CA ILE A 135 -5.43 3.07 -6.21
C ILE A 135 -6.49 2.13 -5.60
N GLN A 136 -7.73 2.22 -6.07
CA GLN A 136 -8.83 1.39 -5.61
C GLN A 136 -8.64 -0.11 -5.86
N HIS A 137 -7.78 -0.48 -6.81
CA HIS A 137 -7.50 -1.87 -7.14
C HIS A 137 -6.38 -2.50 -6.30
N ILE A 138 -5.77 -1.75 -5.40
CA ILE A 138 -4.79 -2.32 -4.45
C ILE A 138 -5.54 -3.08 -3.37
N GLU A 139 -5.15 -4.33 -3.14
CA GLU A 139 -5.89 -5.30 -2.35
C GLU A 139 -6.18 -4.82 -0.91
N THR A 140 -5.18 -4.34 -0.19
CA THR A 140 -5.36 -3.85 1.20
C THR A 140 -6.19 -2.57 1.31
N LEU A 141 -6.31 -1.79 0.23
CA LEU A 141 -7.07 -0.55 0.21
C LEU A 141 -8.53 -0.76 -0.24
N ASN A 142 -8.81 -1.92 -0.84
CA ASN A 142 -10.12 -2.25 -1.40
C ASN A 142 -11.25 -2.12 -0.35
N ASP A 143 -11.07 -2.63 0.85
CA ASP A 143 -12.07 -2.55 1.92
C ASP A 143 -12.40 -1.11 2.34
N ALA A 144 -11.39 -0.24 2.42
CA ALA A 144 -11.57 1.17 2.75
C ALA A 144 -12.36 1.88 1.65
N VAL A 145 -12.04 1.58 0.39
CA VAL A 145 -12.72 2.14 -0.78
C VAL A 145 -14.15 1.63 -0.91
N ASN A 146 -14.38 0.34 -0.74
CA ASN A 146 -15.72 -0.26 -0.82
C ASN A 146 -16.68 0.36 0.20
N ARG A 147 -16.21 0.58 1.44
CA ARG A 147 -17.00 1.26 2.48
C ARG A 147 -17.33 2.71 2.14
N SER A 148 -16.40 3.44 1.51
CA SER A 148 -16.58 4.85 1.19
C SER A 148 -17.36 5.09 -0.10
N ALA A 149 -17.12 4.27 -1.13
CA ALA A 149 -17.66 4.46 -2.47
C ALA A 149 -18.98 3.72 -2.71
N ASN A 150 -19.41 2.87 -1.77
CA ASN A 150 -20.57 1.95 -1.93
C ASN A 150 -20.50 1.15 -3.25
N THR A 151 -19.29 0.73 -3.62
CA THR A 151 -18.98 0.04 -4.88
C THR A 151 -18.19 -1.22 -4.57
N VAL A 152 -18.55 -2.34 -5.16
CA VAL A 152 -17.79 -3.59 -5.01
C VAL A 152 -16.73 -3.67 -6.10
N ILE A 153 -15.48 -3.53 -5.72
CA ILE A 153 -14.33 -3.68 -6.61
C ILE A 153 -13.90 -5.15 -6.60
N ARG A 154 -13.99 -5.80 -7.74
CA ARG A 154 -13.70 -7.24 -7.90
C ARG A 154 -12.30 -7.52 -8.40
N GLU A 155 -11.73 -6.58 -9.11
CA GLU A 155 -10.39 -6.70 -9.70
C GLU A 155 -9.36 -6.04 -8.79
N THR A 156 -8.41 -6.83 -8.33
CA THR A 156 -7.38 -6.38 -7.37
C THR A 156 -5.99 -6.79 -7.83
N VAL A 157 -5.01 -6.02 -7.37
CA VAL A 157 -3.58 -6.27 -7.50
C VAL A 157 -3.01 -6.46 -6.10
N PRO A 158 -2.25 -7.53 -5.83
CA PRO A 158 -1.64 -7.76 -4.54
C PRO A 158 -0.64 -6.66 -4.16
N ASP A 159 -0.58 -6.31 -2.87
CA ASP A 159 0.40 -5.34 -2.37
C ASP A 159 1.85 -5.79 -2.59
N SER A 160 2.09 -7.09 -2.62
CA SER A 160 3.40 -7.68 -2.93
C SER A 160 3.87 -7.32 -4.33
N PHE A 161 2.96 -7.20 -5.31
CA PHE A 161 3.28 -6.76 -6.66
C PHE A 161 3.71 -5.28 -6.67
N LEU A 162 3.01 -4.42 -5.93
CA LEU A 162 3.36 -3.01 -5.82
C LEU A 162 4.75 -2.81 -5.19
N LYS A 163 5.11 -3.63 -4.20
CA LYS A 163 6.43 -3.62 -3.57
C LYS A 163 7.57 -4.02 -4.52
N ARG A 164 7.27 -4.75 -5.59
CA ARG A 164 8.24 -5.13 -6.63
C ARG A 164 8.55 -3.96 -7.60
N ALA A 165 7.73 -2.90 -7.60
CA ALA A 165 7.93 -1.76 -8.51
C ALA A 165 9.29 -1.11 -8.30
N ASP A 166 10.03 -0.86 -9.38
CA ASP A 166 11.26 -0.09 -9.38
C ASP A 166 11.00 1.41 -9.34
N GLU A 167 9.89 1.84 -9.82
CA GLU A 167 9.47 3.23 -9.80
C GLU A 167 7.94 3.31 -9.70
N VAL A 168 7.48 4.20 -8.83
CA VAL A 168 6.05 4.52 -8.72
C VAL A 168 5.86 5.99 -9.02
N VAL A 169 5.06 6.27 -10.05
CA VAL A 169 4.73 7.62 -10.50
C VAL A 169 3.31 7.94 -10.09
N ASN A 170 3.13 8.92 -9.19
CA ASN A 170 1.79 9.39 -8.84
C ASN A 170 1.27 10.36 -9.91
N VAL A 171 0.16 10.01 -10.55
CA VAL A 171 -0.53 10.88 -11.52
C VAL A 171 -1.72 11.53 -10.84
N ASP A 172 -1.60 12.81 -10.53
CA ASP A 172 -2.57 13.53 -9.72
C ASP A 172 -3.18 14.73 -10.48
N VAL A 173 -4.45 14.94 -10.23
CA VAL A 173 -5.19 16.14 -10.62
C VAL A 173 -6.14 16.54 -9.49
N THR A 174 -6.52 17.80 -9.43
CA THR A 174 -7.48 18.25 -8.41
C THR A 174 -8.84 17.57 -8.60
N VAL A 175 -9.56 17.36 -7.49
CA VAL A 175 -10.91 16.77 -7.52
C VAL A 175 -11.85 17.57 -8.44
N ASN A 176 -11.75 18.89 -8.42
CA ASN A 176 -12.58 19.75 -9.27
C ASN A 176 -12.26 19.55 -10.75
N GLU A 177 -10.97 19.48 -11.11
CA GLU A 177 -10.55 19.22 -12.49
C GLU A 177 -11.06 17.85 -12.97
N LEU A 178 -10.89 16.79 -12.16
CA LEU A 178 -11.36 15.47 -12.51
C LEU A 178 -12.88 15.42 -12.72
N ARG A 179 -13.66 16.07 -11.87
CA ARG A 179 -15.11 16.20 -12.02
C ARG A 179 -15.50 17.03 -13.26
N ASN A 180 -14.73 18.04 -13.62
CA ASN A 180 -14.94 18.81 -14.84
C ASN A 180 -14.67 17.96 -16.09
N ARG A 181 -13.59 17.18 -16.11
CA ARG A 181 -13.33 16.20 -17.19
C ARG A 181 -14.48 15.20 -17.35
N LEU A 182 -15.06 14.74 -16.25
CA LEU A 182 -16.22 13.85 -16.28
C LEU A 182 -17.45 14.55 -16.88
N ARG A 183 -17.76 15.80 -16.47
CA ARG A 183 -18.88 16.58 -17.03
C ARG A 183 -18.71 16.86 -18.53
N GLN A 184 -17.49 17.04 -19.00
CA GLN A 184 -17.15 17.22 -20.41
C GLN A 184 -17.20 15.93 -21.24
N GLY A 185 -17.60 14.79 -20.65
CA GLY A 185 -17.65 13.50 -21.35
C GLY A 185 -16.27 12.89 -21.66
N LYS A 186 -15.18 13.43 -21.08
CA LYS A 186 -13.80 12.94 -21.34
C LYS A 186 -13.45 11.65 -20.59
N ILE A 187 -14.29 11.19 -19.67
CA ILE A 187 -14.04 9.98 -18.88
C ILE A 187 -15.05 8.89 -19.20
N TYR A 188 -16.32 9.24 -19.18
CA TYR A 188 -17.45 8.36 -19.52
C TYR A 188 -18.41 9.03 -20.48
N ALA A 189 -19.20 8.22 -21.18
CA ALA A 189 -20.25 8.71 -22.06
C ALA A 189 -21.29 9.56 -21.27
N PRO A 190 -21.93 10.55 -21.93
CA PRO A 190 -22.83 11.52 -21.28
C PRO A 190 -23.90 10.90 -20.39
N GLU A 191 -24.45 9.75 -20.79
CA GLU A 191 -25.53 9.05 -20.08
C GLU A 191 -25.10 8.55 -18.69
N LYS A 192 -23.78 8.32 -18.50
CA LYS A 192 -23.23 7.82 -17.23
C LYS A 192 -22.71 8.93 -16.32
N VAL A 193 -22.66 10.17 -16.78
CA VAL A 193 -21.99 11.28 -16.06
C VAL A 193 -22.69 11.58 -14.74
N GLU A 194 -24.00 11.82 -14.75
CA GLU A 194 -24.75 12.19 -13.54
C GLU A 194 -24.71 11.08 -12.49
N GLN A 195 -24.93 9.83 -12.89
CA GLN A 195 -24.83 8.68 -12.00
C GLN A 195 -23.42 8.55 -11.40
N SER A 196 -22.39 8.78 -12.19
CA SER A 196 -21.00 8.70 -11.74
C SER A 196 -20.66 9.82 -10.76
N LEU A 197 -21.12 11.06 -10.99
CA LEU A 197 -20.96 12.21 -10.10
C LEU A 197 -21.65 11.99 -8.75
N ALA A 198 -22.81 11.33 -8.76
CA ALA A 198 -23.57 11.03 -7.55
C ALA A 198 -23.02 9.84 -6.75
N ASN A 199 -22.20 8.99 -7.36
CA ASN A 199 -21.64 7.79 -6.74
C ASN A 199 -20.11 7.90 -6.58
N PHE A 200 -19.36 7.24 -7.46
CA PHE A 200 -17.90 7.11 -7.35
C PHE A 200 -17.17 8.46 -7.35
N PHE A 201 -17.61 9.42 -8.19
CA PHE A 201 -16.96 10.74 -8.32
C PHE A 201 -17.49 11.79 -7.34
N ARG A 202 -18.04 11.38 -6.19
CA ARG A 202 -18.32 12.30 -5.08
C ARG A 202 -17.03 12.90 -4.53
N ILE A 203 -17.08 14.18 -4.14
CA ILE A 203 -15.90 14.94 -3.66
C ILE A 203 -15.21 14.20 -2.51
N GLY A 204 -15.97 13.72 -1.51
CA GLY A 204 -15.41 13.01 -0.36
C GLY A 204 -14.69 11.73 -0.75
N ASN A 205 -15.25 10.94 -1.68
CA ASN A 205 -14.64 9.72 -2.16
C ASN A 205 -13.35 9.99 -2.96
N LEU A 206 -13.38 10.97 -3.86
CA LEU A 206 -12.20 11.34 -4.63
C LEU A 206 -11.07 11.90 -3.75
N ASN A 207 -11.40 12.67 -2.70
CA ASN A 207 -10.40 13.13 -1.73
C ASN A 207 -9.75 11.96 -1.00
N LEU A 208 -10.53 10.97 -0.55
CA LEU A 208 -10.00 9.76 0.08
C LEU A 208 -9.08 8.99 -0.86
N LEU A 209 -9.53 8.72 -2.10
CA LEU A 209 -8.74 8.00 -3.09
C LEU A 209 -7.43 8.72 -3.43
N ARG A 210 -7.48 10.05 -3.51
CA ARG A 210 -6.30 10.90 -3.75
C ARG A 210 -5.33 10.83 -2.57
N GLU A 211 -5.82 10.92 -1.33
CA GLU A 211 -5.01 10.74 -0.12
C GLU A 211 -4.34 9.38 -0.09
N LEU A 212 -5.09 8.30 -0.37
CA LEU A 212 -4.54 6.94 -0.44
C LEU A 212 -3.45 6.80 -1.51
N ALA A 213 -3.65 7.37 -2.71
CA ALA A 213 -2.65 7.32 -3.78
C ALA A 213 -1.35 8.05 -3.40
N LEU A 214 -1.45 9.24 -2.81
CA LEU A 214 -0.30 10.01 -2.34
C LEU A 214 0.45 9.27 -1.23
N ARG A 215 -0.30 8.72 -0.26
CA ARG A 215 0.27 7.97 0.85
C ARG A 215 1.00 6.71 0.38
N THR A 216 0.38 5.91 -0.48
CA THR A 216 0.99 4.70 -1.04
C THR A 216 2.28 5.02 -1.80
N THR A 217 2.28 6.11 -2.59
CA THR A 217 3.49 6.54 -3.30
C THR A 217 4.60 6.95 -2.32
N ALA A 218 4.27 7.71 -1.28
CA ALA A 218 5.25 8.11 -0.27
C ALA A 218 5.83 6.90 0.50
N GLU A 219 5.00 5.91 0.84
CA GLU A 219 5.43 4.67 1.48
C GLU A 219 6.40 3.86 0.60
N GLN A 220 6.14 3.81 -0.72
CA GLN A 220 7.04 3.14 -1.68
C GLN A 220 8.40 3.84 -1.78
N VAL A 221 8.42 5.17 -1.88
CA VAL A 221 9.66 5.96 -1.90
C VAL A 221 10.48 5.72 -0.63
N SER A 222 9.84 5.81 0.55
CA SER A 222 10.50 5.60 1.84
C SER A 222 11.07 4.19 1.98
N SER A 223 10.33 3.17 1.56
CA SER A 223 10.76 1.77 1.63
C SER A 223 11.99 1.51 0.75
N ARG A 224 12.05 2.13 -0.43
CA ARG A 224 13.18 2.00 -1.36
C ARG A 224 14.41 2.73 -0.87
N GLU A 225 14.25 3.92 -0.34
CA GLU A 225 15.34 4.67 0.26
C GLU A 225 15.97 3.88 1.42
N ALA A 226 15.13 3.26 2.28
CA ALA A 226 15.60 2.39 3.34
C ALA A 226 16.34 1.14 2.82
N ALA A 227 15.88 0.54 1.70
CA ALA A 227 16.55 -0.58 1.07
C ALA A 227 17.90 -0.16 0.45
N TYR A 228 17.95 0.96 -0.26
CA TYR A 228 19.17 1.52 -0.86
C TYR A 228 20.23 1.81 0.20
N ARG A 229 19.86 2.44 1.31
CA ARG A 229 20.77 2.74 2.42
C ARG A 229 21.36 1.48 3.05
N ARG A 230 20.54 0.42 3.20
CA ARG A 230 21.02 -0.88 3.70
C ARG A 230 22.07 -1.50 2.78
N THR A 231 21.87 -1.45 1.47
CA THR A 231 22.81 -2.01 0.49
C THR A 231 24.11 -1.21 0.39
N GLN A 232 24.06 0.10 0.66
CA GLN A 232 25.23 0.98 0.59
C GLN A 232 25.99 1.10 1.93
N GLY A 233 25.53 0.43 3.00
CA GLY A 233 26.15 0.54 4.33
C GLY A 233 26.11 1.96 4.91
N LEU A 234 25.25 2.83 4.40
CA LEU A 234 25.10 4.19 4.89
C LEU A 234 24.36 4.18 6.22
N GLU A 235 24.96 4.76 7.27
CA GLU A 235 24.30 4.95 8.55
C GLU A 235 22.97 5.64 8.37
N GLN A 236 21.98 5.22 9.18
CA GLN A 236 20.60 5.71 9.11
C GLN A 236 20.56 7.23 9.30
N ALA A 237 20.54 8.00 8.21
CA ALA A 237 20.00 9.34 8.29
C ALA A 237 18.50 9.20 8.63
N GLN A 238 18.02 10.00 9.56
CA GLN A 238 16.70 10.03 10.19
C GLN A 238 15.69 9.07 9.54
N THR A 239 15.51 7.92 10.19
CA THR A 239 14.46 6.94 9.84
C THR A 239 13.12 7.67 9.81
N PRO A 240 12.22 7.40 8.83
CA PRO A 240 10.88 7.95 8.88
C PRO A 240 10.31 7.75 10.29
N GLU A 241 9.79 8.83 10.87
CA GLU A 241 9.22 8.76 12.21
C GLU A 241 8.19 7.63 12.28
N LYS A 242 8.35 6.72 13.24
CA LYS A 242 7.41 5.61 13.45
C LYS A 242 6.78 5.74 14.82
N VAL A 243 5.49 5.45 14.92
CA VAL A 243 4.71 5.57 16.15
C VAL A 243 4.39 4.20 16.71
N MET A 244 4.63 3.98 18.00
CA MET A 244 4.23 2.79 18.73
C MET A 244 3.21 3.15 19.82
N VAL A 245 2.10 2.43 19.88
CA VAL A 245 1.10 2.52 20.95
C VAL A 245 1.14 1.25 21.78
N CYS A 246 1.42 1.37 23.08
CA CYS A 246 1.47 0.23 23.98
C CYS A 246 0.07 -0.11 24.49
N LEU A 247 -0.46 -1.24 24.02
CA LEU A 247 -1.78 -1.74 24.39
C LEU A 247 -1.77 -2.40 25.78
N SER A 248 -2.90 -2.33 26.45
CA SER A 248 -3.19 -3.08 27.66
C SER A 248 -4.66 -3.52 27.66
N THR A 249 -5.00 -4.50 28.50
CA THR A 249 -6.38 -4.95 28.69
C THR A 249 -7.24 -3.98 29.52
N ARG A 250 -6.69 -2.84 29.92
CA ARG A 250 -7.35 -1.86 30.79
C ARG A 250 -8.36 -1.00 30.05
N PRO A 251 -9.47 -0.61 30.71
CA PRO A 251 -10.40 0.36 30.16
C PRO A 251 -9.71 1.71 29.83
N GLY A 252 -10.09 2.30 28.70
CA GLY A 252 -9.53 3.58 28.22
C GLY A 252 -8.39 3.43 27.21
N THR A 253 -8.00 2.21 26.85
CA THR A 253 -6.99 1.94 25.81
C THR A 253 -7.42 2.49 24.44
N GLU A 254 -8.72 2.65 24.17
CA GLU A 254 -9.27 3.31 22.96
C GLU A 254 -8.74 4.73 22.79
N ARG A 255 -8.54 5.42 23.91
CA ARG A 255 -7.99 6.77 23.89
C ARG A 255 -6.55 6.78 23.42
N LEU A 256 -5.75 5.77 23.81
CA LEU A 256 -4.37 5.60 23.34
C LEU A 256 -4.33 5.40 21.84
N LEU A 257 -5.18 4.51 21.32
CA LEU A 257 -5.29 4.21 19.89
C LEU A 257 -5.64 5.47 19.09
N ARG A 258 -6.62 6.26 19.54
CA ARG A 258 -6.97 7.52 18.88
C ARG A 258 -5.86 8.57 18.94
N VAL A 259 -5.08 8.61 20.02
CA VAL A 259 -3.92 9.50 20.13
C VAL A 259 -2.82 9.06 19.17
N GLY A 260 -2.48 7.77 19.16
CA GLY A 260 -1.47 7.20 18.25
C GLY A 260 -1.82 7.41 16.78
N SER A 261 -3.07 7.11 16.39
CA SER A 261 -3.57 7.34 15.04
C SER A 261 -3.46 8.82 14.61
N ARG A 262 -3.75 9.78 15.51
CA ARG A 262 -3.60 11.22 15.21
C ARG A 262 -2.15 11.65 15.07
N ILE A 263 -1.24 11.10 15.88
CA ILE A 263 0.20 11.39 15.77
C ILE A 263 0.70 10.81 14.44
N ALA A 264 0.42 9.56 14.15
CA ALA A 264 0.79 8.90 12.90
C ALA A 264 0.25 9.65 11.68
N GLY A 265 -1.00 10.10 11.73
CA GLY A 265 -1.62 10.90 10.67
C GLY A 265 -0.94 12.26 10.45
N ARG A 266 -0.52 12.96 11.53
CA ARG A 266 0.24 14.22 11.41
C ARG A 266 1.63 14.02 10.83
N LEU A 267 2.29 12.93 11.17
CA LEU A 267 3.62 12.57 10.70
C LEU A 267 3.59 11.85 9.34
N SER A 268 2.39 11.55 8.82
CA SER A 268 2.18 10.76 7.61
C SER A 268 3.00 9.47 7.61
N THR A 269 2.97 8.75 8.74
CA THR A 269 3.83 7.60 8.99
C THR A 269 3.04 6.36 9.41
N ASN A 270 3.68 5.20 9.29
CA ASN A 270 3.17 3.93 9.80
C ASN A 270 3.20 3.89 11.33
N TRP A 271 2.24 3.18 11.92
CA TRP A 271 2.20 3.03 13.36
C TRP A 271 1.83 1.62 13.80
N PHE A 272 2.31 1.28 14.99
CA PHE A 272 2.17 -0.04 15.58
C PHE A 272 1.32 0.03 16.84
N ALA A 273 0.41 -0.93 16.98
CA ALA A 273 -0.31 -1.18 18.21
C ALA A 273 0.26 -2.48 18.82
N VAL A 274 1.07 -2.32 19.87
CA VAL A 274 1.88 -3.41 20.43
C VAL A 274 1.32 -3.88 21.74
N TYR A 275 1.07 -5.19 21.87
CA TYR A 275 0.68 -5.87 23.10
C TYR A 275 1.72 -6.92 23.46
N VAL A 276 2.02 -7.06 24.77
CA VAL A 276 2.95 -8.08 25.27
C VAL A 276 2.20 -9.10 26.09
N THR A 277 2.23 -10.36 25.67
CA THR A 277 1.68 -11.53 26.39
C THR A 277 2.77 -12.14 27.26
N ARG A 278 2.45 -12.51 28.49
CA ARG A 278 3.35 -13.29 29.33
C ARG A 278 3.10 -14.78 29.14
N PRO A 279 4.13 -15.65 29.22
CA PRO A 279 3.95 -17.09 29.09
C PRO A 279 2.96 -17.71 30.12
N ASP A 280 2.73 -17.01 31.22
CA ASP A 280 1.81 -17.45 32.28
C ASP A 280 0.36 -16.97 32.08
N ASP A 281 0.14 -16.01 31.17
CA ASP A 281 -1.22 -15.51 30.86
C ASP A 281 -2.05 -16.54 30.07
N ASP A 282 -1.41 -17.52 29.39
CA ASP A 282 -2.07 -18.58 28.60
C ASP A 282 -2.62 -19.75 29.45
N LYS A 283 -2.34 -19.83 30.76
CA LYS A 283 -2.70 -20.98 31.61
C LYS A 283 -4.12 -20.93 32.17
N GLY A 284 -5.09 -20.35 31.45
CA GLY A 284 -6.52 -20.47 31.81
C GLY A 284 -6.96 -19.68 33.04
N HIS A 285 -6.13 -18.79 33.57
CA HIS A 285 -6.41 -17.96 34.74
C HIS A 285 -6.64 -16.49 34.44
N GLY A 286 -6.74 -16.14 33.15
CA GLY A 286 -6.97 -14.75 32.68
C GLY A 286 -8.46 -14.37 32.84
N ASP A 287 -8.72 -13.10 33.19
CA ASP A 287 -10.06 -12.50 33.16
C ASP A 287 -10.61 -12.53 31.71
N PRO A 288 -11.67 -13.31 31.41
CA PRO A 288 -12.24 -13.41 30.06
C PRO A 288 -12.68 -12.07 29.51
N GLU A 289 -13.15 -11.14 30.35
CA GLU A 289 -13.52 -9.78 29.91
C GLU A 289 -12.30 -8.96 29.49
N ALA A 290 -11.15 -9.19 30.12
CA ALA A 290 -9.90 -8.53 29.76
C ALA A 290 -9.42 -8.96 28.38
N TRP A 291 -9.54 -10.25 28.03
CA TRP A 291 -9.20 -10.78 26.71
C TRP A 291 -10.16 -10.27 25.64
N HIS A 292 -11.46 -10.27 25.92
CA HIS A 292 -12.44 -9.73 24.99
C HIS A 292 -12.19 -8.24 24.68
N ARG A 293 -11.88 -7.44 25.72
CA ARG A 293 -11.49 -6.03 25.52
C ARG A 293 -10.22 -5.89 24.66
N LEU A 294 -9.24 -6.77 24.85
CA LEU A 294 -8.02 -6.73 24.04
C LEU A 294 -8.30 -6.99 22.56
N GLU A 295 -9.14 -7.99 22.26
CA GLU A 295 -9.56 -8.27 20.88
C GLU A 295 -10.29 -7.08 20.25
N GLU A 296 -11.16 -6.40 20.99
CA GLU A 296 -11.83 -5.18 20.55
C GLU A 296 -10.81 -4.07 20.25
N TYR A 297 -9.81 -3.87 21.12
CA TYR A 297 -8.76 -2.89 20.91
C TYR A 297 -7.87 -3.22 19.71
N GLN A 298 -7.54 -4.47 19.50
CA GLN A 298 -6.78 -4.92 18.33
C GLN A 298 -7.57 -4.70 17.05
N ARG A 299 -8.89 -4.96 17.05
CA ARG A 299 -9.76 -4.67 15.92
C ARG A 299 -9.81 -3.17 15.63
N MET A 300 -10.08 -2.37 16.65
CA MET A 300 -10.07 -0.89 16.53
C MET A 300 -8.73 -0.36 16.04
N ALA A 301 -7.60 -0.92 16.48
CA ALA A 301 -6.28 -0.53 16.02
C ALA A 301 -6.13 -0.75 14.50
N ARG A 302 -6.56 -1.92 13.99
CA ARG A 302 -6.55 -2.22 12.54
C ARG A 302 -7.45 -1.27 11.77
N ASP A 303 -8.65 -0.98 12.28
CA ASP A 303 -9.61 -0.05 11.67
C ASP A 303 -9.06 1.39 11.59
N LEU A 304 -8.20 1.76 12.54
CA LEU A 304 -7.49 3.04 12.57
C LEU A 304 -6.17 3.01 11.75
N GLY A 305 -5.87 1.92 11.07
CA GLY A 305 -4.69 1.79 10.19
C GLY A 305 -3.40 1.40 10.92
N ALA A 306 -3.47 0.81 12.12
CA ALA A 306 -2.30 0.28 12.82
C ALA A 306 -1.90 -1.11 12.32
N GLN A 307 -0.61 -1.37 12.32
CA GLN A 307 -0.09 -2.73 12.34
C GLN A 307 -0.15 -3.28 13.76
N VAL A 308 -0.98 -4.29 14.00
CA VAL A 308 -1.12 -4.92 15.33
C VAL A 308 -0.03 -5.96 15.52
N VAL A 309 0.74 -5.83 16.60
CA VAL A 309 1.85 -6.73 16.93
C VAL A 309 1.64 -7.31 18.33
N SER A 310 1.68 -8.64 18.43
CA SER A 310 1.68 -9.36 19.69
C SER A 310 3.08 -9.92 19.95
N LEU A 311 3.69 -9.51 21.07
CA LEU A 311 5.00 -9.98 21.52
C LEU A 311 4.80 -10.96 22.68
N GLN A 312 5.68 -11.96 22.81
CA GLN A 312 5.66 -12.88 23.92
C GLN A 312 6.96 -12.73 24.73
N ASP A 313 6.83 -12.32 25.98
CA ASP A 313 7.99 -12.19 26.89
C ASP A 313 7.56 -12.20 28.37
N LYS A 314 8.46 -12.70 29.24
CA LYS A 314 8.29 -12.62 30.70
C LYS A 314 8.32 -11.20 31.22
N ASN A 315 9.12 -10.33 30.56
CA ASN A 315 9.32 -8.94 30.94
C ASN A 315 8.76 -7.98 29.86
N VAL A 316 7.64 -7.37 30.16
CA VAL A 316 6.96 -6.43 29.26
C VAL A 316 7.85 -5.27 28.81
N SER A 317 8.67 -4.72 29.74
CA SER A 317 9.58 -3.60 29.41
C SER A 317 10.60 -4.00 28.37
N ASP A 318 11.24 -5.16 28.56
CA ASP A 318 12.30 -5.64 27.65
C ASP A 318 11.76 -5.93 26.25
N ALA A 319 10.55 -6.51 26.17
CA ALA A 319 9.91 -6.75 24.88
C ALA A 319 9.64 -5.45 24.13
N LEU A 320 9.09 -4.43 24.80
CA LEU A 320 8.78 -3.13 24.20
C LEU A 320 10.04 -2.38 23.80
N ILE A 321 11.10 -2.44 24.61
CA ILE A 321 12.40 -1.80 24.31
C ILE A 321 13.03 -2.43 23.07
N ARG A 322 13.12 -3.78 23.02
CA ARG A 322 13.66 -4.47 21.84
C ARG A 322 12.89 -4.16 20.59
N PHE A 323 11.56 -4.19 20.66
CA PHE A 323 10.71 -3.86 19.52
C PHE A 323 10.93 -2.41 19.06
N ALA A 324 10.99 -1.45 20.00
CA ALA A 324 11.23 -0.06 19.65
C ALA A 324 12.57 0.16 18.96
N GLN A 325 13.62 -0.53 19.40
CA GLN A 325 14.96 -0.48 18.80
C GLN A 325 14.98 -1.17 17.43
N GLN A 326 14.40 -2.36 17.29
CA GLN A 326 14.37 -3.11 16.04
C GLN A 326 13.60 -2.39 14.93
N GLU A 327 12.46 -1.78 15.28
CA GLU A 327 11.63 -1.04 14.35
C GLU A 327 12.03 0.42 14.20
N SER A 328 13.03 0.91 14.94
CA SER A 328 13.46 2.31 14.95
C SER A 328 12.28 3.25 15.26
N ILE A 329 11.55 2.96 16.33
CA ILE A 329 10.42 3.76 16.79
C ILE A 329 10.91 5.11 17.28
N SER A 330 10.32 6.21 16.80
CA SER A 330 10.63 7.59 17.21
C SER A 330 9.59 8.19 18.17
N HIS A 331 8.35 7.66 18.17
CA HIS A 331 7.27 8.13 19.03
C HIS A 331 6.59 6.95 19.73
N VAL A 332 6.44 7.04 21.05
CA VAL A 332 5.76 6.01 21.84
C VAL A 332 4.64 6.61 22.67
N VAL A 333 3.47 5.96 22.63
CA VAL A 333 2.29 6.36 23.40
C VAL A 333 2.04 5.31 24.49
N PHE A 334 2.15 5.76 25.74
CA PHE A 334 1.84 4.94 26.92
C PHE A 334 0.56 5.41 27.61
N GLY A 335 -0.17 4.47 28.18
CA GLY A 335 -1.22 4.78 29.14
C GLY A 335 -0.63 5.11 30.53
N GLN A 336 -1.19 6.09 31.20
CA GLN A 336 -0.81 6.40 32.58
C GLN A 336 -1.06 5.18 33.48
N SER A 337 -0.06 4.76 34.23
CA SER A 337 -0.19 3.67 35.19
C SER A 337 -1.16 4.05 36.31
N ALA A 338 -2.15 3.18 36.58
CA ALA A 338 -3.05 3.33 37.72
C ALA A 338 -2.41 2.85 39.06
N ARG A 339 -1.16 2.40 39.01
CA ARG A 339 -0.43 1.94 40.19
C ARG A 339 -0.17 3.10 41.13
N SER A 340 -0.21 2.85 42.43
CA SER A 340 0.14 3.85 43.44
C SER A 340 1.61 4.26 43.28
N ARG A 341 1.97 5.45 43.82
CA ARG A 341 3.37 5.92 43.83
C ARG A 341 4.30 4.91 44.51
N TRP A 342 3.79 4.18 45.52
CA TRP A 342 4.53 3.14 46.25
C TRP A 342 4.77 1.88 45.41
N ASP A 343 3.80 1.43 44.62
CA ASP A 343 3.99 0.31 43.68
C ASP A 343 5.02 0.60 42.59
N ILE A 344 5.08 1.84 42.13
CA ILE A 344 6.06 2.29 41.15
C ILE A 344 7.46 2.30 41.74
N LEU A 345 7.58 2.69 43.02
CA LEU A 345 8.87 2.74 43.72
C LEU A 345 9.43 1.34 44.02
N LEU A 346 8.57 0.38 44.33
CA LEU A 346 8.97 -0.99 44.77
C LEU A 346 9.15 -1.98 43.61
N ARG A 347 8.42 -1.83 42.49
CA ARG A 347 8.44 -2.79 41.38
C ARG A 347 8.88 -2.21 40.04
N GLY A 348 9.29 -0.96 39.99
CA GLY A 348 9.65 -0.25 38.77
C GLY A 348 8.40 0.02 37.88
N SER A 349 8.50 1.02 37.02
CA SER A 349 7.52 1.33 35.99
C SER A 349 8.05 0.91 34.64
N VAL A 350 7.23 0.24 33.82
CA VAL A 350 7.56 -0.06 32.42
C VAL A 350 8.02 1.20 31.71
N LEU A 351 7.33 2.31 31.97
CA LEU A 351 7.68 3.62 31.43
C LEU A 351 9.06 4.10 31.86
N ASN A 352 9.38 4.04 33.18
CA ASN A 352 10.67 4.50 33.69
C ASN A 352 11.83 3.70 33.12
N ARG A 353 11.66 2.38 33.01
CA ARG A 353 12.69 1.51 32.42
C ARG A 353 12.83 1.79 30.92
N PHE A 354 11.74 1.96 30.20
CA PHE A 354 11.77 2.35 28.79
C PHE A 354 12.51 3.67 28.58
N LEU A 355 12.22 4.71 29.38
CA LEU A 355 12.88 6.00 29.32
C LEU A 355 14.38 5.94 29.66
N ALA A 356 14.79 4.99 30.51
CA ALA A 356 16.21 4.82 30.88
C ALA A 356 17.03 4.15 29.76
N GLU A 357 16.43 3.25 28.99
CA GLU A 357 17.15 2.38 28.04
C GLU A 357 16.99 2.82 26.57
N VAL A 358 15.93 3.57 26.23
CA VAL A 358 15.69 4.03 24.85
C VAL A 358 15.97 5.53 24.75
N ARG A 359 16.93 5.88 23.88
CA ARG A 359 17.32 7.26 23.57
C ARG A 359 16.65 7.71 22.26
N ASP A 360 16.52 9.01 22.07
CA ASP A 360 16.02 9.64 20.83
C ASP A 360 14.56 9.25 20.48
N VAL A 361 13.74 8.99 21.50
CA VAL A 361 12.31 8.66 21.36
C VAL A 361 11.45 9.68 22.11
N THR A 362 10.47 10.24 21.40
CA THR A 362 9.42 11.06 22.02
C THR A 362 8.41 10.16 22.73
N VAL A 363 8.23 10.33 24.03
CA VAL A 363 7.27 9.54 24.82
C VAL A 363 6.09 10.40 25.23
N GLN A 364 4.88 9.99 24.85
CA GLN A 364 3.63 10.61 25.27
C GLN A 364 2.89 9.71 26.24
N VAL A 365 2.57 10.25 27.43
CA VAL A 365 1.77 9.56 28.45
C VAL A 365 0.34 10.11 28.43
N VAL A 366 -0.62 9.22 28.17
CA VAL A 366 -2.03 9.57 28.07
C VAL A 366 -2.76 9.16 29.38
N PRO A 367 -3.49 10.08 30.02
CA PRO A 367 -4.29 9.75 31.20
C PRO A 367 -5.36 8.70 30.87
N MET A 368 -5.40 7.62 31.66
CA MET A 368 -6.41 6.58 31.57
C MET A 368 -7.55 6.92 32.53
N GLN A 369 -8.80 6.66 32.13
CA GLN A 369 -9.94 6.82 33.04
C GLN A 369 -9.79 5.88 34.23
N LYS A 370 -9.98 6.41 35.45
CA LYS A 370 -10.13 5.55 36.63
C LYS A 370 -11.40 4.73 36.46
N PRO A 371 -11.40 3.42 36.78
CA PRO A 371 -12.63 2.67 36.82
C PRO A 371 -13.60 3.39 37.81
N THR A 372 -14.75 3.81 37.30
CA THR A 372 -15.83 4.32 38.14
C THR A 372 -16.20 3.16 39.10
N ARG A 373 -15.90 3.32 40.39
CA ARG A 373 -16.49 2.44 41.42
C ARG A 373 -18.00 2.53 41.24
N ARG A 374 -18.65 1.42 40.87
CA ARG A 374 -20.10 1.31 41.05
C ARG A 374 -20.39 1.55 42.52
N PRO A 375 -21.29 2.42 42.91
CA PRO A 375 -21.77 2.50 44.26
C PRO A 375 -22.43 1.17 44.62
N ALA A 376 -22.15 0.68 45.85
CA ALA A 376 -22.68 -0.55 46.41
C ALA A 376 -24.19 -0.46 46.59
#